data_7894cea77cc3a0b38f91935ac78da22c
#
_entry.id   7894cea77cc3a0b38f91935ac78da22c
#
_cell.length_a   1.000
_cell.length_b   1.000
_cell.length_c   1.000
_cell.angle_alpha   90.00
_cell.angle_beta   90.00
_cell.angle_gamma   90.00
#
_symmetry.space_group_name_H-M   'P 1'
#
loop_
_entity.id
_entity.type
_entity.pdbx_description
1 polymer ?
#
loop_
_entity_poly.entity_id
_entity_poly.type
_entity_poly.pdbx_seq_one_letter_code
_entity_poly.pdbx_strand_id
1 'polypeptide(L)'
;IVTNVSEYLPGLKKFLGKTFLGKIFGDIKIGTPNIPKRANVHQFQDLLAQAPSSLPAVSFDPKVDIAALPYTGGTTGNPKGVMLTHYNMISAQVSGQAAFPGFEEGKEVIIAFLPFFHIYGQVVLMLNGLTQGHTLVLFTTPDTEGILEAMEKYKATVFYGVPTLYEYLKDHKDTNKVSWKRLK
;
A
#
# COMPACT_ATOMS: atom_id res chain seq x y z
N ILE A 1 0.63 18.01 -8.07
CA ILE A 1 1.60 17.73 -7.00
C ILE A 1 2.48 16.59 -7.47
N VAL A 2 3.78 16.70 -7.29
CA VAL A 2 4.79 15.73 -7.71
C VAL A 2 5.56 15.26 -6.50
N THR A 3 5.82 13.96 -6.43
CA THR A 3 6.70 13.33 -5.44
C THR A 3 7.53 12.24 -6.09
N ASN A 4 8.57 11.80 -5.40
CA ASN A 4 9.43 10.71 -5.85
C ASN A 4 9.67 9.73 -4.70
N VAL A 5 9.56 8.44 -4.97
CA VAL A 5 9.75 7.39 -3.94
C VAL A 5 11.14 7.47 -3.31
N SER A 6 12.16 7.88 -4.07
CA SER A 6 13.53 8.07 -3.53
C SER A 6 13.59 9.07 -2.36
N GLU A 7 12.64 9.98 -2.24
CA GLU A 7 12.58 10.96 -1.15
C GLU A 7 12.29 10.33 0.22
N TYR A 8 11.67 9.14 0.19
CA TYR A 8 11.26 8.39 1.40
C TYR A 8 12.21 7.25 1.75
N LEU A 9 13.28 7.06 0.98
CA LEU A 9 14.27 6.02 1.28
C LEU A 9 15.26 6.48 2.35
N PRO A 10 15.71 5.57 3.24
CA PRO A 10 16.67 5.93 4.28
C PRO A 10 18.06 6.23 3.73
N GLY A 11 18.72 7.28 4.30
CA GLY A 11 20.14 7.57 4.20
C GLY A 11 20.76 7.46 2.80
N LEU A 12 21.72 6.58 2.64
CA LEU A 12 22.46 6.38 1.40
C LEU A 12 21.57 6.00 0.19
N LYS A 13 20.52 5.22 0.39
CA LYS A 13 19.56 4.84 -0.66
C LYS A 13 18.80 6.06 -1.19
N LYS A 14 18.46 7.03 -0.33
CA LYS A 14 17.85 8.30 -0.72
C LYS A 14 18.78 9.12 -1.63
N PHE A 15 20.06 9.18 -1.27
CA PHE A 15 21.07 9.89 -2.07
C PHE A 15 21.30 9.20 -3.42
N LEU A 16 21.51 7.89 -3.42
CA LEU A 16 21.73 7.11 -4.64
C LEU A 16 20.50 7.11 -5.56
N GLY A 17 19.28 7.04 -5.01
CA GLY A 17 18.04 7.08 -5.76
C GLY A 17 17.79 8.40 -6.51
N LYS A 18 18.42 9.51 -6.08
CA LYS A 18 18.38 10.82 -6.75
C LYS A 18 19.46 10.99 -7.82
N THR A 19 20.40 10.07 -7.92
CA THR A 19 21.55 10.16 -8.84
C THR A 19 21.43 9.14 -9.97
N PHE A 20 22.26 9.32 -11.01
CA PHE A 20 22.42 8.33 -12.09
C PHE A 20 22.82 6.93 -11.58
N LEU A 21 23.49 6.85 -10.42
CA LEU A 21 23.88 5.60 -9.77
C LEU A 21 22.67 4.76 -9.31
N GLY A 22 21.53 5.37 -8.98
CA GLY A 22 20.29 4.67 -8.68
C GLY A 22 19.76 3.82 -9.86
N LYS A 23 20.10 4.19 -11.10
CA LYS A 23 19.79 3.39 -12.30
C LYS A 23 20.72 2.19 -12.49
N ILE A 24 21.93 2.25 -11.97
CA ILE A 24 22.99 1.24 -12.15
C ILE A 24 22.88 0.14 -11.09
N PHE A 25 22.48 0.50 -9.88
CA PHE A 25 22.37 -0.46 -8.75
C PHE A 25 21.00 -1.15 -8.64
N GLY A 26 20.21 -1.11 -9.69
CA GLY A 26 19.29 -2.17 -10.09
C GLY A 26 17.93 -2.28 -9.42
N ASP A 27 17.75 -1.86 -8.17
CA ASP A 27 16.51 -2.15 -7.44
C ASP A 27 15.50 -0.98 -7.42
N ILE A 28 15.91 0.19 -7.89
CA ILE A 28 15.03 1.36 -7.93
C ILE A 28 14.78 1.74 -9.40
N LYS A 29 13.94 0.99 -10.08
CA LYS A 29 13.41 1.32 -11.42
C LYS A 29 12.44 2.51 -11.37
N ILE A 30 12.78 3.52 -10.60
CA ILE A 30 11.95 4.73 -10.51
C ILE A 30 12.53 5.74 -11.49
N GLY A 31 12.02 5.67 -12.71
CA GLY A 31 12.22 6.76 -13.65
C GLY A 31 11.65 8.03 -13.04
N THR A 32 12.49 9.02 -12.77
CA THR A 32 12.02 10.37 -12.48
C THR A 32 11.39 10.89 -13.76
N PRO A 33 10.07 11.06 -13.85
CA PRO A 33 9.48 11.65 -15.03
C PRO A 33 10.04 13.08 -15.18
N ASN A 34 10.41 13.44 -16.40
CA ASN A 34 10.83 14.80 -16.70
C ASN A 34 9.59 15.70 -16.65
N ILE A 35 9.28 16.19 -15.46
CA ILE A 35 8.11 17.03 -15.23
C ILE A 35 8.55 18.49 -15.45
N PRO A 36 7.97 19.18 -16.45
CA PRO A 36 8.34 20.57 -16.71
C PRO A 36 8.01 21.44 -15.51
N LYS A 37 8.94 22.33 -15.16
CA LYS A 37 8.72 23.36 -14.15
C LYS A 37 7.65 24.32 -14.67
N ARG A 38 6.48 24.31 -14.08
CA ARG A 38 5.37 25.21 -14.37
C ARG A 38 4.84 25.79 -13.06
N ALA A 39 4.19 26.95 -13.12
CA ALA A 39 3.67 27.64 -11.93
C ALA A 39 2.66 26.81 -11.12
N ASN A 40 1.97 25.85 -11.78
CA ASN A 40 0.98 24.98 -11.14
C ASN A 40 1.53 23.58 -10.81
N VAL A 41 2.85 23.38 -10.88
CA VAL A 41 3.51 22.11 -10.52
C VAL A 41 4.26 22.31 -9.21
N HIS A 42 3.80 21.65 -8.16
CA HIS A 42 4.33 21.76 -6.80
C HIS A 42 5.00 20.45 -6.38
N GLN A 43 6.16 20.56 -5.74
CA GLN A 43 6.80 19.40 -5.11
C GLN A 43 6.11 19.10 -3.78
N PHE A 44 5.82 17.83 -3.54
CA PHE A 44 5.08 17.41 -2.35
C PHE A 44 5.81 17.76 -1.05
N GLN A 45 7.14 17.58 -1.01
CA GLN A 45 7.95 17.90 0.17
C GLN A 45 7.96 19.41 0.46
N ASP A 46 7.97 20.26 -0.57
CA ASP A 46 7.92 21.72 -0.40
C ASP A 46 6.57 22.16 0.17
N LEU A 47 5.47 21.53 -0.30
CA LEU A 47 4.14 21.78 0.24
C LEU A 47 4.04 21.35 1.71
N LEU A 48 4.59 20.18 2.05
CA LEU A 48 4.61 19.72 3.45
C LEU A 48 5.39 20.66 4.36
N ALA A 49 6.54 21.15 3.91
CA ALA A 49 7.38 22.07 4.69
C ALA A 49 6.68 23.43 4.94
N GLN A 50 5.79 23.84 4.05
CA GLN A 50 5.04 25.08 4.14
C GLN A 50 3.65 24.91 4.77
N ALA A 51 3.19 23.68 4.93
CA ALA A 51 1.87 23.41 5.50
C ALA A 51 1.81 23.80 7.00
N PRO A 52 0.69 24.36 7.45
CA PRO A 52 0.50 24.64 8.87
C PRO A 52 0.49 23.34 9.68
N SER A 53 1.00 23.40 10.90
CA SER A 53 1.03 22.24 11.81
C SER A 53 -0.36 21.80 12.31
N SER A 54 -1.35 22.69 12.19
CA SER A 54 -2.75 22.42 12.58
C SER A 54 -3.60 22.18 11.34
N LEU A 55 -4.37 21.11 11.35
CA LEU A 55 -5.37 20.85 10.32
C LEU A 55 -6.58 21.77 10.52
N PRO A 56 -7.21 22.28 9.44
CA PRO A 56 -8.46 22.98 9.53
C PRO A 56 -9.55 22.03 10.09
N ALA A 57 -10.45 22.59 10.92
CA ALA A 57 -11.60 21.84 11.37
C ALA A 57 -12.52 21.57 10.17
N VAL A 58 -12.79 20.30 9.90
CA VAL A 58 -13.70 19.85 8.85
C VAL A 58 -14.86 19.11 9.51
N SER A 59 -16.08 19.54 9.21
CA SER A 59 -17.29 18.80 9.58
C SER A 59 -17.71 17.93 8.41
N PHE A 60 -17.95 16.66 8.64
CA PHE A 60 -18.45 15.73 7.61
C PHE A 60 -19.43 14.73 8.26
N ASP A 61 -20.38 14.25 7.46
CA ASP A 61 -21.25 13.13 7.82
C ASP A 61 -20.68 11.84 7.26
N PRO A 62 -20.18 10.92 8.08
CA PRO A 62 -19.55 9.70 7.58
C PRO A 62 -20.50 8.78 6.81
N LYS A 63 -21.81 8.94 6.94
CA LYS A 63 -22.82 8.16 6.22
C LYS A 63 -23.20 8.75 4.85
N VAL A 64 -22.87 10.01 4.63
CA VAL A 64 -23.25 10.77 3.43
C VAL A 64 -22.04 11.15 2.60
N ASP A 65 -20.99 11.64 3.26
CA ASP A 65 -19.81 12.13 2.58
C ASP A 65 -18.97 10.99 1.99
N ILE A 66 -18.54 11.19 0.74
CA ILE A 66 -17.82 10.18 -0.04
C ILE A 66 -16.36 10.16 0.39
N ALA A 67 -15.88 8.97 0.80
CA ALA A 67 -14.48 8.72 1.13
C ALA A 67 -13.66 8.25 -0.07
N ALA A 68 -14.26 7.49 -0.99
CA ALA A 68 -13.57 6.94 -2.15
C ALA A 68 -14.52 6.75 -3.34
N LEU A 69 -13.94 6.84 -4.54
CA LEU A 69 -14.62 6.60 -5.82
C LEU A 69 -13.85 5.55 -6.65
N PRO A 70 -13.81 4.28 -6.23
CA PRO A 70 -13.17 3.25 -7.02
C PRO A 70 -13.98 3.02 -8.31
N TYR A 71 -13.27 2.93 -9.44
CA TYR A 71 -13.87 2.65 -10.71
C TYR A 71 -13.89 1.15 -10.99
N THR A 72 -15.05 0.64 -11.41
CA THR A 72 -15.18 -0.75 -11.86
C THR A 72 -14.98 -0.81 -13.37
N GLY A 73 -14.13 -1.74 -13.83
CA GLY A 73 -14.06 -2.11 -15.24
C GLY A 73 -15.31 -2.91 -15.62
N GLY A 74 -16.31 -2.23 -16.17
CA GLY A 74 -17.50 -2.92 -16.69
C GLY A 74 -17.14 -3.76 -17.91
N THR A 75 -17.64 -5.00 -17.98
CA THR A 75 -17.46 -5.89 -19.16
C THR A 75 -18.20 -5.38 -20.41
N THR A 76 -19.11 -4.44 -20.28
CA THR A 76 -20.05 -4.04 -21.35
C THR A 76 -20.27 -2.53 -21.46
N GLY A 77 -19.44 -1.66 -20.90
CA GLY A 77 -19.69 -0.22 -20.95
C GLY A 77 -18.58 0.64 -20.34
N ASN A 78 -18.87 1.93 -20.23
CA ASN A 78 -17.96 2.87 -19.59
C ASN A 78 -17.71 2.50 -18.13
N PRO A 79 -16.48 2.72 -17.62
CA PRO A 79 -16.17 2.51 -16.21
C PRO A 79 -17.12 3.31 -15.31
N LYS A 80 -17.59 2.69 -14.24
CA LYS A 80 -18.50 3.31 -13.27
C LYS A 80 -17.77 3.58 -11.96
N GLY A 81 -17.84 4.81 -11.47
CA GLY A 81 -17.34 5.19 -10.15
C GLY A 81 -18.34 4.76 -9.07
N VAL A 82 -17.91 3.89 -8.18
CA VAL A 82 -18.72 3.48 -7.02
C VAL A 82 -18.52 4.48 -5.89
N MET A 83 -19.60 5.13 -5.45
CA MET A 83 -19.56 6.08 -4.35
C MET A 83 -19.50 5.33 -3.01
N LEU A 84 -18.36 5.33 -2.35
CA LEU A 84 -18.16 4.73 -1.04
C LEU A 84 -18.06 5.83 0.01
N THR A 85 -18.97 5.82 0.98
CA THR A 85 -18.91 6.73 2.13
C THR A 85 -17.84 6.24 3.14
N HIS A 86 -17.45 7.11 4.07
CA HIS A 86 -16.58 6.73 5.19
C HIS A 86 -17.19 5.55 5.97
N TYR A 87 -18.51 5.59 6.18
CA TYR A 87 -19.21 4.52 6.88
C TYR A 87 -19.14 3.18 6.14
N ASN A 88 -19.28 3.17 4.81
CA ASN A 88 -19.16 1.93 4.04
C ASN A 88 -17.77 1.30 4.21
N MET A 89 -16.72 2.11 4.11
CA MET A 89 -15.34 1.61 4.21
C MET A 89 -15.02 1.06 5.60
N ILE A 90 -15.39 1.79 6.65
CA ILE A 90 -15.17 1.34 8.04
C ILE A 90 -16.03 0.11 8.35
N SER A 91 -17.29 0.06 7.91
CA SER A 91 -18.15 -1.12 8.11
C SER A 91 -17.57 -2.37 7.46
N ALA A 92 -17.03 -2.24 6.24
CA ALA A 92 -16.37 -3.35 5.55
C ALA A 92 -15.11 -3.81 6.31
N GLN A 93 -14.31 -2.88 6.83
CA GLN A 93 -13.11 -3.18 7.62
C GLN A 93 -13.48 -3.90 8.92
N VAL A 94 -14.46 -3.39 9.68
CA VAL A 94 -14.90 -4.00 10.94
C VAL A 94 -15.49 -5.39 10.71
N SER A 95 -16.28 -5.56 9.65
CA SER A 95 -16.83 -6.87 9.29
C SER A 95 -15.73 -7.87 8.92
N GLY A 96 -14.72 -7.43 8.16
CA GLY A 96 -13.56 -8.24 7.84
C GLY A 96 -12.77 -8.66 9.09
N GLN A 97 -12.54 -7.74 10.00
CA GLN A 97 -11.88 -8.03 11.28
C GLN A 97 -12.66 -9.05 12.12
N ALA A 98 -13.97 -8.91 12.20
CA ALA A 98 -14.82 -9.85 12.93
C ALA A 98 -14.79 -11.28 12.34
N ALA A 99 -14.52 -11.39 11.03
CA ALA A 99 -14.38 -12.68 10.36
C ALA A 99 -13.05 -13.40 10.67
N PHE A 100 -12.06 -12.68 11.22
CA PHE A 100 -10.74 -13.23 11.58
C PHE A 100 -10.43 -13.00 13.08
N PRO A 101 -11.10 -13.72 13.98
CA PRO A 101 -10.99 -13.48 15.42
C PRO A 101 -9.60 -13.80 16.03
N GLY A 102 -8.71 -14.43 15.26
CA GLY A 102 -7.33 -14.70 15.67
C GLY A 102 -6.36 -13.53 15.55
N PHE A 103 -6.79 -12.38 14.99
CA PHE A 103 -5.94 -11.21 14.87
C PHE A 103 -5.91 -10.43 16.19
N GLU A 104 -4.71 -9.98 16.56
CA GLU A 104 -4.47 -9.21 17.77
C GLU A 104 -4.02 -7.79 17.39
N GLU A 105 -4.71 -6.78 17.94
CA GLU A 105 -4.43 -5.38 17.68
C GLU A 105 -2.93 -5.05 17.90
N GLY A 106 -2.33 -4.37 16.95
CA GLY A 106 -0.93 -3.94 16.98
C GLY A 106 0.11 -5.04 16.75
N LYS A 107 -0.29 -6.30 16.65
CA LYS A 107 0.67 -7.42 16.63
C LYS A 107 0.89 -8.06 15.26
N GLU A 108 -0.02 -7.86 14.32
CA GLU A 108 0.11 -8.53 13.04
C GLU A 108 1.16 -7.86 12.14
N VAL A 109 1.84 -8.70 11.37
CA VAL A 109 2.77 -8.28 10.32
C VAL A 109 2.20 -8.72 8.98
N ILE A 110 1.79 -7.77 8.18
CA ILE A 110 1.05 -7.98 6.92
C ILE A 110 1.97 -7.70 5.74
N ILE A 111 2.10 -8.64 4.82
CA ILE A 111 2.77 -8.41 3.54
C ILE A 111 1.83 -7.66 2.61
N ALA A 112 2.11 -6.39 2.39
CA ALA A 112 1.23 -5.48 1.66
C ALA A 112 1.75 -5.25 0.23
N PHE A 113 1.54 -6.22 -0.65
CA PHE A 113 1.92 -6.14 -2.06
C PHE A 113 0.74 -5.78 -2.97
N LEU A 114 -0.51 -5.96 -2.52
CA LEU A 114 -1.69 -5.57 -3.29
C LEU A 114 -1.76 -4.04 -3.39
N PRO A 115 -2.07 -3.50 -4.59
CA PRO A 115 -2.11 -2.06 -4.79
C PRO A 115 -3.17 -1.37 -3.94
N PHE A 116 -2.81 -0.30 -3.24
CA PHE A 116 -3.74 0.47 -2.40
C PHE A 116 -4.75 1.30 -3.20
N PHE A 117 -4.54 1.46 -4.51
CA PHE A 117 -5.54 2.05 -5.39
C PHE A 117 -6.65 1.04 -5.80
N HIS A 118 -6.47 -0.25 -5.53
CA HIS A 118 -7.51 -1.26 -5.69
C HIS A 118 -8.24 -1.43 -4.36
N ILE A 119 -9.57 -1.54 -4.38
CA ILE A 119 -10.41 -1.57 -3.16
C ILE A 119 -10.01 -2.68 -2.19
N TYR A 120 -9.55 -3.82 -2.67
CA TYR A 120 -9.05 -4.91 -1.83
C TYR A 120 -7.80 -4.47 -1.04
N GLY A 121 -6.79 -3.93 -1.72
CA GLY A 121 -5.60 -3.40 -1.06
C GLY A 121 -5.91 -2.21 -0.15
N GLN A 122 -6.84 -1.35 -0.56
CA GLN A 122 -7.22 -0.16 0.19
C GLN A 122 -7.91 -0.50 1.53
N VAL A 123 -8.91 -1.39 1.52
CA VAL A 123 -9.70 -1.71 2.72
C VAL A 123 -9.04 -2.80 3.55
N VAL A 124 -8.66 -3.92 2.92
CA VAL A 124 -8.21 -5.11 3.66
C VAL A 124 -6.77 -4.97 4.15
N LEU A 125 -5.89 -4.31 3.39
CA LEU A 125 -4.50 -4.12 3.80
C LEU A 125 -4.28 -2.76 4.47
N MET A 126 -4.50 -1.67 3.72
CA MET A 126 -4.14 -0.34 4.19
C MET A 126 -5.03 0.10 5.36
N LEU A 127 -6.35 0.12 5.18
CA LEU A 127 -7.26 0.61 6.20
C LEU A 127 -7.23 -0.28 7.45
N ASN A 128 -7.33 -1.60 7.27
CA ASN A 128 -7.25 -2.54 8.39
C ASN A 128 -5.90 -2.45 9.12
N GLY A 129 -4.79 -2.45 8.38
CA GLY A 129 -3.46 -2.35 8.98
C GLY A 129 -3.27 -1.07 9.79
N LEU A 130 -3.72 0.08 9.27
CA LEU A 130 -3.57 1.37 9.94
C LEU A 130 -4.51 1.50 11.16
N THR A 131 -5.77 1.10 11.02
CA THR A 131 -6.76 1.23 12.11
C THR A 131 -6.49 0.29 13.27
N GLN A 132 -5.87 -0.87 13.00
CA GLN A 132 -5.51 -1.86 14.01
C GLN A 132 -4.07 -1.72 14.51
N GLY A 133 -3.30 -0.75 14.02
CA GLY A 133 -1.91 -0.54 14.42
C GLY A 133 -0.94 -1.65 13.98
N HIS A 134 -1.29 -2.40 12.93
CA HIS A 134 -0.46 -3.49 12.41
C HIS A 134 0.77 -3.00 11.66
N THR A 135 1.77 -3.85 11.53
CA THR A 135 2.93 -3.57 10.68
C THR A 135 2.62 -3.94 9.23
N LEU A 136 2.74 -2.97 8.33
CA LEU A 136 2.61 -3.20 6.88
C LEU A 136 4.00 -3.24 6.22
N VAL A 137 4.36 -4.37 5.61
CA VAL A 137 5.57 -4.52 4.80
C VAL A 137 5.21 -4.20 3.36
N LEU A 138 5.59 -3.01 2.90
CA LEU A 138 5.16 -2.44 1.61
C LEU A 138 6.03 -2.91 0.45
N PHE A 139 5.38 -3.18 -0.68
CA PHE A 139 6.03 -3.48 -1.96
C PHE A 139 5.60 -2.46 -3.01
N THR A 140 6.56 -1.92 -3.73
CA THR A 140 6.29 -1.04 -4.89
C THR A 140 6.00 -1.85 -6.16
N THR A 141 6.59 -3.04 -6.24
CA THR A 141 6.36 -4.00 -7.33
C THR A 141 6.32 -5.39 -6.71
N PRO A 142 5.25 -6.18 -6.92
CA PRO A 142 5.18 -7.54 -6.42
C PRO A 142 6.24 -8.40 -7.13
N ASP A 143 7.06 -9.04 -6.36
CA ASP A 143 8.14 -9.93 -6.77
C ASP A 143 8.12 -11.14 -5.83
N THR A 144 8.01 -12.33 -6.40
CA THR A 144 7.80 -13.57 -5.63
C THR A 144 8.94 -13.84 -4.66
N GLU A 145 10.19 -13.66 -5.11
CA GLU A 145 11.39 -13.86 -4.29
C GLU A 145 11.42 -12.87 -3.13
N GLY A 146 11.21 -11.57 -3.41
CA GLY A 146 11.17 -10.52 -2.40
C GLY A 146 10.02 -10.70 -1.40
N ILE A 147 8.86 -11.21 -1.82
CA ILE A 147 7.75 -11.54 -0.93
C ILE A 147 8.14 -12.66 0.04
N LEU A 148 8.70 -13.77 -0.46
CA LEU A 148 9.13 -14.89 0.39
C LEU A 148 10.22 -14.47 1.38
N GLU A 149 11.21 -13.69 0.93
CA GLU A 149 12.25 -13.14 1.77
C GLU A 149 11.66 -12.25 2.87
N ALA A 150 10.74 -11.35 2.53
CA ALA A 150 10.09 -10.47 3.47
C ALA A 150 9.22 -11.23 4.48
N MET A 151 8.50 -12.25 4.05
CA MET A 151 7.70 -13.11 4.94
C MET A 151 8.55 -13.73 6.05
N GLU A 152 9.73 -14.22 5.71
CA GLU A 152 10.64 -14.81 6.71
C GLU A 152 11.36 -13.73 7.53
N LYS A 153 11.88 -12.69 6.89
CA LYS A 153 12.64 -11.61 7.53
C LYS A 153 11.82 -10.85 8.57
N TYR A 154 10.60 -10.50 8.23
CA TYR A 154 9.71 -9.71 9.09
C TYR A 154 8.77 -10.57 9.93
N LYS A 155 8.89 -11.91 9.84
CA LYS A 155 8.04 -12.85 10.59
C LYS A 155 6.55 -12.60 10.32
N ALA A 156 6.19 -12.50 9.05
CA ALA A 156 4.82 -12.21 8.64
C ALA A 156 3.82 -13.17 9.28
N THR A 157 2.70 -12.62 9.77
CA THR A 157 1.59 -13.35 10.38
C THR A 157 0.35 -13.36 9.52
N VAL A 158 0.27 -12.43 8.55
CA VAL A 158 -0.89 -12.28 7.66
C VAL A 158 -0.43 -12.09 6.22
N PHE A 159 -1.05 -12.83 5.32
CA PHE A 159 -0.81 -12.74 3.90
C PHE A 159 -2.11 -12.83 3.12
N TYR A 160 -2.53 -11.73 2.52
CA TYR A 160 -3.66 -11.67 1.61
C TYR A 160 -3.17 -11.72 0.17
N GLY A 161 -3.45 -12.81 -0.52
CA GLY A 161 -3.01 -13.02 -1.88
C GLY A 161 -4.15 -13.07 -2.89
N VAL A 162 -3.77 -13.25 -4.14
CA VAL A 162 -4.66 -13.58 -5.26
C VAL A 162 -4.24 -14.95 -5.81
N PRO A 163 -5.16 -15.72 -6.44
CA PRO A 163 -4.88 -17.10 -6.88
C PRO A 163 -3.57 -17.26 -7.64
N THR A 164 -3.33 -16.42 -8.64
CA THR A 164 -2.12 -16.46 -9.47
C THR A 164 -0.83 -16.31 -8.64
N LEU A 165 -0.84 -15.46 -7.60
CA LEU A 165 0.34 -15.31 -6.77
C LEU A 165 0.59 -16.54 -5.90
N TYR A 166 -0.46 -17.17 -5.37
CA TYR A 166 -0.31 -18.42 -4.61
C TYR A 166 0.30 -19.54 -5.47
N GLU A 167 -0.05 -19.61 -6.75
CA GLU A 167 0.56 -20.56 -7.68
C GLU A 167 2.06 -20.29 -7.84
N TYR A 168 2.46 -19.03 -8.07
CA TYR A 168 3.87 -18.67 -8.16
C TYR A 168 4.64 -18.92 -6.85
N LEU A 169 4.04 -18.61 -5.72
CA LEU A 169 4.67 -18.89 -4.41
C LEU A 169 4.86 -20.38 -4.18
N LYS A 170 3.84 -21.20 -4.50
CA LYS A 170 3.88 -22.67 -4.32
C LYS A 170 5.03 -23.30 -5.08
N ASP A 171 5.25 -22.88 -6.33
CA ASP A 171 6.23 -23.48 -7.23
C ASP A 171 7.63 -22.86 -7.11
N HIS A 172 7.79 -21.84 -6.28
CA HIS A 172 9.07 -21.16 -6.11
C HIS A 172 10.06 -21.98 -5.26
N LYS A 173 11.33 -22.05 -5.71
CA LYS A 173 12.41 -22.82 -5.05
C LYS A 173 12.59 -22.46 -3.55
N ASP A 174 12.30 -21.23 -3.16
CA ASP A 174 12.50 -20.72 -1.81
C ASP A 174 11.27 -20.81 -0.92
N THR A 175 10.17 -21.40 -1.39
CA THR A 175 8.93 -21.61 -0.63
C THR A 175 9.18 -22.32 0.69
N ASN A 176 10.06 -23.31 0.70
CA ASN A 176 10.40 -24.10 1.88
C ASN A 176 11.20 -23.31 2.95
N LYS A 177 11.70 -22.11 2.63
CA LYS A 177 12.42 -21.24 3.58
C LYS A 177 11.47 -20.46 4.48
N VAL A 178 10.19 -20.37 4.11
CA VAL A 178 9.18 -19.63 4.85
C VAL A 178 8.47 -20.51 5.86
N SER A 179 8.36 -20.05 7.08
CA SER A 179 7.56 -20.71 8.12
C SER A 179 6.08 -20.38 7.97
N TRP A 180 5.39 -21.09 7.09
CA TRP A 180 3.96 -20.92 6.79
C TRP A 180 3.05 -21.09 8.00
N LYS A 181 3.49 -21.83 9.02
CA LYS A 181 2.73 -22.03 10.27
C LYS A 181 2.51 -20.76 11.09
N ARG A 182 3.23 -19.67 10.78
CA ARG A 182 3.01 -18.38 11.43
C ARG A 182 1.78 -17.64 10.91
N LEU A 183 1.35 -17.97 9.70
CA LEU A 183 0.18 -17.32 9.10
C LEU A 183 -1.10 -17.75 9.82
N LYS A 184 -1.95 -16.75 10.05
CA LYS A 184 -3.26 -16.89 10.70
C LYS A 184 -4.37 -16.98 9.67
#